data_2acbf155673545d70b79fb19f4c2369d
#
_entry.id   2acbf155673545d70b79fb19f4c2369d
#
_cell.length_a   1.000
_cell.length_b   1.000
_cell.length_c   1.000
_cell.angle_alpha   90.00
_cell.angle_beta   90.00
_cell.angle_gamma   90.00
#
_symmetry.space_group_name_H-M   'P 1'
#
loop_
_entity.id
_entity.type
_entity.pdbx_description
1 polymer ?
#
loop_
_entity_poly.entity_id
_entity_poly.type
_entity_poly.pdbx_seq_one_letter_code
_entity_poly.pdbx_strand_id
1 'polypeptide(L)'
;MTKLFLALLFGLTSLIPAAIAAPAQTADDANADHTAPSYDMKGQALVDLDAVQKKFVALANAVPADKLTWRPTADSRSFAEVFLHVAGERYGILALMGAEKPAGFDGGKFEKSTTDRAQIVEELKKSWEFTQKTIKGMSNAEFAKLLPKLGPQANAGDVIYILVADAHEHLGQSIAYARENGIVPPWTAAAQKQAAEKKAEQK
;
A
#
# COMPACT_ATOMS: atom_id res chain seq x y z
N MET A 1 74.62 -2.93 -35.23
CA MET A 1 73.69 -3.19 -34.15
C MET A 1 72.27 -2.84 -34.64
N THR A 2 71.55 -3.80 -35.17
CA THR A 2 70.29 -3.61 -35.89
C THR A 2 69.17 -4.05 -34.96
N LYS A 3 68.32 -3.11 -34.54
CA LYS A 3 67.17 -3.41 -33.72
C LYS A 3 65.95 -3.78 -34.59
N LEU A 4 65.51 -5.01 -34.45
CA LEU A 4 64.34 -5.56 -35.09
C LEU A 4 63.08 -5.11 -34.34
N PHE A 5 62.16 -4.36 -34.97
CA PHE A 5 60.85 -4.02 -34.43
C PHE A 5 59.84 -5.07 -34.90
N LEU A 6 59.35 -5.84 -33.97
CA LEU A 6 58.26 -6.80 -34.22
C LEU A 6 56.91 -6.08 -34.03
N ALA A 7 56.19 -5.85 -35.11
CA ALA A 7 54.87 -5.28 -35.11
C ALA A 7 53.84 -6.39 -34.84
N LEU A 8 53.16 -6.34 -33.68
CA LEU A 8 52.02 -7.21 -33.35
C LEU A 8 50.75 -6.63 -33.98
N LEU A 9 50.23 -7.26 -35.03
CA LEU A 9 48.91 -6.99 -35.57
C LEU A 9 47.85 -7.58 -34.62
N PHE A 10 47.14 -6.76 -33.89
CA PHE A 10 45.88 -7.14 -33.19
C PHE A 10 44.73 -7.15 -34.20
N GLY A 11 44.31 -8.36 -34.58
CA GLY A 11 43.08 -8.55 -35.36
C GLY A 11 41.86 -8.25 -34.51
N LEU A 12 41.18 -7.14 -34.78
CA LEU A 12 39.90 -6.78 -34.17
C LEU A 12 38.79 -7.60 -34.85
N THR A 13 38.40 -8.73 -34.28
CA THR A 13 37.22 -9.45 -34.71
C THR A 13 35.98 -8.73 -34.13
N SER A 14 35.32 -7.96 -34.98
CA SER A 14 34.04 -7.36 -34.67
C SER A 14 32.97 -8.45 -34.53
N LEU A 15 32.61 -8.80 -33.29
CA LEU A 15 31.39 -9.54 -32.97
C LEU A 15 30.19 -8.64 -33.30
N ILE A 16 29.54 -8.85 -34.42
CA ILE A 16 28.23 -8.29 -34.73
C ILE A 16 27.24 -9.01 -33.83
N PRO A 17 26.55 -8.31 -32.88
CA PRO A 17 25.49 -8.96 -32.11
C PRO A 17 24.39 -9.38 -33.08
N ALA A 18 24.06 -10.68 -33.10
CA ALA A 18 22.89 -11.16 -33.82
C ALA A 18 21.66 -10.41 -33.30
N ALA A 19 21.05 -9.60 -34.14
CA ALA A 19 19.77 -8.99 -33.84
C ALA A 19 18.77 -10.11 -33.57
N ILE A 20 18.32 -10.23 -32.33
CA ILE A 20 17.20 -11.11 -31.99
C ILE A 20 15.99 -10.50 -32.72
N ALA A 21 15.58 -11.16 -33.80
CA ALA A 21 14.38 -10.78 -34.53
C ALA A 21 13.19 -10.86 -33.54
N ALA A 22 12.48 -9.76 -33.36
CA ALA A 22 11.23 -9.79 -32.63
C ALA A 22 10.28 -10.80 -33.31
N PRO A 23 9.49 -11.58 -32.56
CA PRO A 23 8.51 -12.47 -33.15
C PRO A 23 7.60 -11.69 -34.10
N ALA A 24 7.36 -12.23 -35.29
CA ALA A 24 6.41 -11.60 -36.22
C ALA A 24 5.03 -11.53 -35.57
N GLN A 25 4.46 -10.32 -35.51
CA GLN A 25 3.10 -10.11 -35.03
C GLN A 25 2.12 -10.90 -35.91
N THR A 26 1.24 -11.65 -35.28
CA THR A 26 0.16 -12.36 -35.97
C THR A 26 -0.91 -11.35 -36.47
N ALA A 27 -1.74 -11.77 -37.43
CA ALA A 27 -2.80 -10.92 -37.94
C ALA A 27 -3.82 -10.50 -36.85
N ASP A 28 -3.99 -11.33 -35.81
CA ASP A 28 -4.81 -11.03 -34.65
C ASP A 28 -4.21 -9.92 -33.77
N ASP A 29 -2.87 -9.86 -33.64
CA ASP A 29 -2.16 -8.80 -32.92
C ASP A 29 -2.27 -7.46 -33.66
N ALA A 30 -2.33 -7.45 -34.99
CA ALA A 30 -2.44 -6.24 -35.78
C ALA A 30 -3.80 -5.51 -35.60
N ASN A 31 -4.83 -6.22 -35.14
CA ASN A 31 -6.17 -5.68 -34.90
C ASN A 31 -6.48 -5.51 -33.41
N ALA A 32 -5.57 -5.85 -32.53
CA ALA A 32 -5.72 -5.64 -31.10
C ALA A 32 -5.62 -4.15 -30.75
N ASP A 33 -6.42 -3.70 -29.78
CA ASP A 33 -6.28 -2.35 -29.21
C ASP A 33 -4.98 -2.25 -28.42
N HIS A 34 -3.97 -1.62 -29.03
CA HIS A 34 -2.68 -1.35 -28.42
C HIS A 34 -2.64 -0.02 -27.64
N THR A 35 -3.78 0.62 -27.44
CA THR A 35 -3.87 1.81 -26.60
C THR A 35 -3.54 1.40 -25.17
N ALA A 36 -2.52 2.02 -24.58
CA ALA A 36 -2.21 1.78 -23.18
C ALA A 36 -3.44 2.14 -22.33
N PRO A 37 -3.88 1.26 -21.42
CA PRO A 37 -4.99 1.57 -20.54
C PRO A 37 -4.70 2.87 -19.80
N SER A 38 -5.68 3.76 -19.74
CA SER A 38 -5.55 4.97 -18.95
C SER A 38 -5.36 4.59 -17.48
N TYR A 39 -4.39 5.20 -16.82
CA TYR A 39 -4.15 4.93 -15.40
C TYR A 39 -5.33 5.46 -14.56
N ASP A 40 -6.06 4.57 -13.94
CA ASP A 40 -7.14 4.89 -12.99
C ASP A 40 -6.60 4.93 -11.55
N MET A 41 -6.09 6.09 -11.14
CA MET A 41 -5.56 6.28 -9.79
C MET A 41 -6.60 6.02 -8.70
N LYS A 42 -7.87 6.39 -8.91
CA LYS A 42 -8.94 6.16 -7.92
C LYS A 42 -9.21 4.68 -7.74
N GLY A 43 -9.36 3.95 -8.85
CA GLY A 43 -9.57 2.51 -8.85
C GLY A 43 -8.39 1.77 -8.24
N GLN A 44 -7.17 2.13 -8.63
CA GLN A 44 -5.96 1.52 -8.09
C GLN A 44 -5.79 1.77 -6.59
N ALA A 45 -6.03 3.00 -6.12
CA ALA A 45 -5.97 3.33 -4.70
C ALA A 45 -7.00 2.53 -3.88
N LEU A 46 -8.22 2.35 -4.40
CA LEU A 46 -9.23 1.54 -3.73
C LEU A 46 -8.85 0.06 -3.64
N VAL A 47 -8.22 -0.51 -4.68
CA VAL A 47 -7.72 -1.89 -4.67
C VAL A 47 -6.62 -2.05 -3.63
N ASP A 48 -5.67 -1.12 -3.60
CA ASP A 48 -4.55 -1.15 -2.66
C ASP A 48 -5.00 -0.97 -1.21
N LEU A 49 -5.82 0.05 -0.95
CA LEU A 49 -6.37 0.32 0.38
C LEU A 49 -7.28 -0.81 0.88
N ASP A 50 -8.01 -1.51 0.00
CA ASP A 50 -8.79 -2.71 0.38
C ASP A 50 -7.89 -3.84 0.87
N ALA A 51 -6.76 -4.07 0.17
CA ALA A 51 -5.79 -5.06 0.59
C ALA A 51 -5.16 -4.72 1.95
N VAL A 52 -4.84 -3.45 2.17
CA VAL A 52 -4.31 -2.94 3.46
C VAL A 52 -5.37 -3.04 4.56
N GLN A 53 -6.61 -2.65 4.28
CA GLN A 53 -7.74 -2.75 5.22
C GLN A 53 -7.95 -4.19 5.72
N LYS A 54 -7.96 -5.16 4.81
CA LYS A 54 -8.08 -6.58 5.18
C LYS A 54 -6.97 -7.03 6.13
N LYS A 55 -5.74 -6.53 5.90
CA LYS A 55 -4.60 -6.82 6.77
C LYS A 55 -4.75 -6.17 8.16
N PHE A 56 -5.20 -4.91 8.23
CA PHE A 56 -5.45 -4.25 9.52
C PHE A 56 -6.50 -4.99 10.33
N VAL A 57 -7.64 -5.32 9.73
CA VAL A 57 -8.70 -6.07 10.41
C VAL A 57 -8.22 -7.46 10.87
N ALA A 58 -7.49 -8.17 10.00
CA ALA A 58 -6.94 -9.48 10.34
C ALA A 58 -5.94 -9.37 11.50
N LEU A 59 -5.06 -8.35 11.48
CA LEU A 59 -4.06 -8.15 12.53
C LEU A 59 -4.70 -7.72 13.85
N ALA A 60 -5.67 -6.79 13.83
CA ALA A 60 -6.41 -6.38 15.01
C ALA A 60 -7.12 -7.56 15.71
N ASN A 61 -7.63 -8.51 14.91
CA ASN A 61 -8.22 -9.75 15.43
C ASN A 61 -7.18 -10.73 15.99
N ALA A 62 -5.96 -10.73 15.47
CA ALA A 62 -4.89 -11.64 15.91
C ALA A 62 -4.13 -11.14 17.16
N VAL A 63 -4.15 -9.83 17.42
CA VAL A 63 -3.50 -9.27 18.63
C VAL A 63 -4.26 -9.71 19.87
N PRO A 64 -3.63 -10.36 20.88
CA PRO A 64 -4.27 -10.69 22.15
C PRO A 64 -4.81 -9.44 22.86
N ALA A 65 -5.92 -9.57 23.61
CA ALA A 65 -6.58 -8.44 24.24
C ALA A 65 -5.66 -7.69 25.24
N ASP A 66 -4.85 -8.44 25.97
CA ASP A 66 -3.85 -7.90 26.92
C ASP A 66 -2.68 -7.18 26.24
N LYS A 67 -2.51 -7.38 24.93
CA LYS A 67 -1.47 -6.73 24.13
C LYS A 67 -1.95 -5.45 23.42
N LEU A 68 -3.23 -5.19 23.35
CA LEU A 68 -3.76 -4.00 22.67
C LEU A 68 -3.24 -2.67 23.24
N THR A 69 -2.87 -2.65 24.52
CA THR A 69 -2.26 -1.47 25.19
C THR A 69 -0.73 -1.47 25.15
N TRP A 70 -0.11 -2.52 24.60
CA TRP A 70 1.34 -2.59 24.47
C TRP A 70 1.87 -1.55 23.47
N ARG A 71 3.02 -0.97 23.82
CA ARG A 71 3.77 0.01 23.01
C ARG A 71 5.26 -0.20 23.18
N PRO A 72 6.09 0.06 22.16
CA PRO A 72 7.54 -0.17 22.27
C PRO A 72 8.22 0.81 23.23
N THR A 73 7.74 2.04 23.33
CA THR A 73 8.23 3.09 24.26
C THR A 73 7.05 3.85 24.83
N ALA A 74 7.26 4.58 25.92
CA ALA A 74 6.22 5.38 26.57
C ALA A 74 5.59 6.42 25.63
N ASP A 75 6.38 6.97 24.70
CA ASP A 75 5.97 8.02 23.78
C ASP A 75 5.38 7.48 22.46
N SER A 76 5.43 6.15 22.27
CA SER A 76 4.87 5.52 21.07
C SER A 76 3.38 5.25 21.23
N ARG A 77 2.63 5.22 20.12
CA ARG A 77 1.27 4.69 20.12
C ARG A 77 1.25 3.22 20.52
N SER A 78 0.24 2.79 21.25
CA SER A 78 -0.04 1.37 21.48
C SER A 78 -0.66 0.73 20.22
N PHE A 79 -0.82 -0.61 20.20
CA PHE A 79 -1.56 -1.28 19.12
C PHE A 79 -2.94 -0.67 18.89
N ALA A 80 -3.73 -0.50 19.96
CA ALA A 80 -5.07 0.07 19.87
C ALA A 80 -5.03 1.49 19.27
N GLU A 81 -4.10 2.31 19.76
CA GLU A 81 -3.94 3.68 19.27
C GLU A 81 -3.48 3.73 17.80
N VAL A 82 -2.62 2.81 17.32
CA VAL A 82 -2.24 2.75 15.89
C VAL A 82 -3.44 2.36 15.03
N PHE A 83 -4.22 1.36 15.42
CA PHE A 83 -5.41 0.95 14.65
C PHE A 83 -6.47 2.05 14.58
N LEU A 84 -6.72 2.73 15.70
CA LEU A 84 -7.65 3.85 15.75
C LEU A 84 -7.10 5.10 15.04
N HIS A 85 -5.80 5.33 15.09
CA HIS A 85 -5.15 6.38 14.32
C HIS A 85 -5.40 6.21 12.83
N VAL A 86 -5.14 5.02 12.26
CA VAL A 86 -5.43 4.72 10.85
C VAL A 86 -6.91 4.92 10.50
N ALA A 87 -7.83 4.52 11.40
CA ALA A 87 -9.25 4.78 11.19
C ALA A 87 -9.57 6.28 11.23
N GLY A 88 -8.94 7.03 12.13
CA GLY A 88 -9.10 8.48 12.26
C GLY A 88 -8.49 9.27 11.09
N GLU A 89 -7.31 8.87 10.62
CA GLU A 89 -6.63 9.49 9.47
C GLU A 89 -7.50 9.43 8.20
N ARG A 90 -8.25 8.35 7.99
CA ARG A 90 -9.20 8.28 6.87
C ARG A 90 -10.25 9.40 6.91
N TYR A 91 -10.75 9.75 8.09
CA TYR A 91 -11.65 10.89 8.24
C TYR A 91 -10.90 12.22 8.08
N GLY A 92 -9.72 12.35 8.68
CA GLY A 92 -8.91 13.58 8.68
C GLY A 92 -8.38 13.91 7.28
N ILE A 93 -7.73 12.96 6.63
CA ILE A 93 -7.09 13.14 5.31
C ILE A 93 -8.15 13.41 4.24
N LEU A 94 -9.24 12.62 4.20
CA LEU A 94 -10.30 12.84 3.21
C LEU A 94 -11.05 14.17 3.40
N ALA A 95 -11.09 14.71 4.62
CA ALA A 95 -11.64 16.04 4.87
C ALA A 95 -10.81 17.15 4.18
N LEU A 96 -9.54 16.92 3.85
CA LEU A 96 -8.74 17.87 3.07
C LEU A 96 -9.29 18.08 1.66
N MET A 97 -10.03 17.08 1.14
CA MET A 97 -10.75 17.17 -0.15
C MET A 97 -12.18 17.68 0.00
N GLY A 98 -12.64 18.00 1.20
CA GLY A 98 -13.98 18.46 1.49
C GLY A 98 -14.96 17.36 1.92
N ALA A 99 -14.50 16.14 2.21
CA ALA A 99 -15.35 15.12 2.79
C ALA A 99 -15.78 15.53 4.21
N GLU A 100 -17.06 15.33 4.52
CA GLU A 100 -17.61 15.68 5.84
C GLU A 100 -17.23 14.61 6.87
N LYS A 101 -16.49 15.02 7.90
CA LYS A 101 -16.11 14.12 9.00
C LYS A 101 -17.33 13.74 9.83
N PRO A 102 -17.30 12.58 10.53
CA PRO A 102 -18.33 12.24 11.51
C PRO A 102 -18.56 13.37 12.52
N ALA A 103 -19.82 13.58 12.92
CA ALA A 103 -20.16 14.62 13.87
C ALA A 103 -19.37 14.49 15.18
N GLY A 104 -18.76 15.58 15.64
CA GLY A 104 -17.95 15.60 16.87
C GLY A 104 -16.60 14.90 16.77
N PHE A 105 -16.14 14.54 15.57
CA PHE A 105 -14.84 13.88 15.39
C PHE A 105 -13.68 14.79 15.83
N ASP A 106 -12.87 14.26 16.75
CA ASP A 106 -11.62 14.82 17.24
C ASP A 106 -10.55 13.71 17.17
N GLY A 107 -9.59 13.82 16.24
CA GLY A 107 -8.63 12.77 15.97
C GLY A 107 -7.78 12.36 17.18
N GLY A 108 -7.36 13.33 18.02
CA GLY A 108 -6.55 13.05 19.19
C GLY A 108 -7.32 12.31 20.30
N LYS A 109 -8.62 12.56 20.44
CA LYS A 109 -9.49 11.81 21.35
C LYS A 109 -9.87 10.47 20.75
N PHE A 110 -10.09 10.42 19.43
CA PHE A 110 -10.52 9.22 18.73
C PHE A 110 -9.49 8.09 18.83
N GLU A 111 -8.20 8.36 18.65
CA GLU A 111 -7.17 7.32 18.75
C GLU A 111 -7.00 6.74 20.17
N LYS A 112 -7.57 7.39 21.19
CA LYS A 112 -7.56 6.93 22.59
C LYS A 112 -8.95 6.51 23.10
N SER A 113 -9.93 6.40 22.21
CA SER A 113 -11.33 6.21 22.58
C SER A 113 -11.64 4.84 23.16
N THR A 114 -10.89 3.81 22.78
CA THR A 114 -11.13 2.45 23.26
C THR A 114 -9.90 1.56 23.14
N THR A 115 -9.87 0.50 23.96
CA THR A 115 -8.94 -0.64 23.83
C THR A 115 -9.69 -1.94 23.59
N ASP A 116 -11.00 -1.88 23.38
CA ASP A 116 -11.83 -3.03 23.04
C ASP A 116 -11.64 -3.42 21.57
N ARG A 117 -11.28 -4.69 21.35
CA ARG A 117 -10.99 -5.21 19.99
C ARG A 117 -12.18 -5.08 19.05
N ALA A 118 -13.40 -5.38 19.53
CA ALA A 118 -14.58 -5.37 18.67
C ALA A 118 -14.88 -3.92 18.21
N GLN A 119 -14.74 -2.95 19.11
CA GLN A 119 -14.88 -1.54 18.78
C GLN A 119 -13.79 -1.06 17.83
N ILE A 120 -12.52 -1.45 18.02
CA ILE A 120 -11.41 -1.12 17.12
C ILE A 120 -11.69 -1.65 15.71
N VAL A 121 -12.08 -2.93 15.59
CA VAL A 121 -12.41 -3.56 14.30
C VAL A 121 -13.60 -2.87 13.64
N GLU A 122 -14.61 -2.47 14.41
CA GLU A 122 -15.76 -1.74 13.91
C GLU A 122 -15.37 -0.36 13.36
N GLU A 123 -14.53 0.40 14.07
CA GLU A 123 -14.06 1.71 13.60
C GLU A 123 -13.16 1.59 12.35
N LEU A 124 -12.31 0.56 12.26
CA LEU A 124 -11.57 0.26 11.03
C LEU A 124 -12.51 0.01 9.84
N LYS A 125 -13.63 -0.70 10.04
CA LYS A 125 -14.61 -0.97 8.97
C LYS A 125 -15.38 0.28 8.59
N LYS A 126 -15.91 1.02 9.55
CA LYS A 126 -16.67 2.27 9.31
C LYS A 126 -15.83 3.29 8.55
N SER A 127 -14.60 3.50 8.97
CA SER A 127 -13.70 4.43 8.28
C SER A 127 -13.35 3.94 6.86
N TRP A 128 -13.31 2.63 6.63
CA TRP A 128 -13.13 2.08 5.30
C TRP A 128 -14.35 2.29 4.40
N GLU A 129 -15.55 2.06 4.90
CA GLU A 129 -16.79 2.37 4.18
C GLU A 129 -16.88 3.85 3.81
N PHE A 130 -16.52 4.75 4.74
CA PHE A 130 -16.42 6.17 4.49
C PHE A 130 -15.42 6.47 3.36
N THR A 131 -14.23 5.86 3.39
CA THR A 131 -13.19 6.02 2.36
C THR A 131 -13.70 5.58 0.99
N GLN A 132 -14.29 4.38 0.91
CA GLN A 132 -14.85 3.86 -0.34
C GLN A 132 -15.93 4.76 -0.91
N LYS A 133 -16.88 5.20 -0.08
CA LYS A 133 -17.97 6.09 -0.48
C LYS A 133 -17.41 7.41 -1.02
N THR A 134 -16.46 8.01 -0.32
CA THR A 134 -15.85 9.30 -0.71
C THR A 134 -15.13 9.18 -2.05
N ILE A 135 -14.22 8.21 -2.20
CA ILE A 135 -13.41 8.08 -3.42
C ILE A 135 -14.27 7.66 -4.62
N LYS A 136 -15.19 6.69 -4.46
CA LYS A 136 -16.08 6.24 -5.55
C LYS A 136 -17.07 7.33 -5.98
N GLY A 137 -17.56 8.14 -5.04
CA GLY A 137 -18.49 9.22 -5.32
C GLY A 137 -17.88 10.42 -6.03
N MET A 138 -16.54 10.52 -6.07
CA MET A 138 -15.84 11.67 -6.62
C MET A 138 -15.85 11.64 -8.16
N SER A 139 -16.36 12.72 -8.78
CA SER A 139 -16.25 12.94 -10.22
C SER A 139 -14.80 13.21 -10.65
N ASN A 140 -14.50 13.11 -11.95
CA ASN A 140 -13.18 13.45 -12.48
C ASN A 140 -12.85 14.95 -12.29
N ALA A 141 -13.86 15.81 -12.34
CA ALA A 141 -13.69 17.25 -12.10
C ALA A 141 -13.31 17.55 -10.64
N GLU A 142 -13.96 16.88 -9.69
CA GLU A 142 -13.61 16.99 -8.28
C GLU A 142 -12.22 16.40 -8.00
N PHE A 143 -11.88 15.31 -8.64
CA PHE A 143 -10.55 14.69 -8.52
C PHE A 143 -9.43 15.61 -9.01
N ALA A 144 -9.66 16.34 -10.10
CA ALA A 144 -8.68 17.28 -10.66
C ALA A 144 -8.70 18.67 -9.99
N LYS A 145 -9.66 18.94 -9.09
CA LYS A 145 -9.79 20.23 -8.43
C LYS A 145 -8.58 20.56 -7.58
N LEU A 146 -8.00 21.74 -7.80
CA LEU A 146 -6.88 22.23 -7.01
C LEU A 146 -7.30 22.49 -5.55
N LEU A 147 -6.41 22.15 -4.64
CA LEU A 147 -6.52 22.31 -3.20
C LEU A 147 -5.39 23.24 -2.70
N PRO A 148 -5.46 24.56 -2.98
CA PRO A 148 -4.34 25.49 -2.77
C PRO A 148 -3.87 25.60 -1.31
N LYS A 149 -4.70 25.19 -0.35
CA LYS A 149 -4.31 25.10 1.08
C LYS A 149 -3.24 24.03 1.34
N LEU A 150 -3.13 23.02 0.46
CA LEU A 150 -2.13 21.95 0.55
C LEU A 150 -0.88 22.24 -0.29
N GLY A 151 -1.00 23.15 -1.25
CA GLY A 151 0.07 23.56 -2.15
C GLY A 151 -0.49 24.11 -3.46
N PRO A 152 0.28 24.92 -4.22
CA PRO A 152 -0.24 25.63 -5.39
C PRO A 152 -0.70 24.72 -6.53
N GLN A 153 -0.21 23.47 -6.58
CA GLN A 153 -0.58 22.47 -7.59
C GLN A 153 -1.25 21.24 -6.99
N ALA A 154 -1.46 21.21 -5.65
CA ALA A 154 -2.06 20.06 -4.98
C ALA A 154 -3.51 19.85 -5.40
N ASN A 155 -3.92 18.60 -5.55
CA ASN A 155 -5.26 18.18 -5.92
C ASN A 155 -5.70 16.93 -5.12
N ALA A 156 -6.88 16.40 -5.39
CA ALA A 156 -7.39 15.23 -4.68
C ALA A 156 -6.54 13.96 -4.90
N GLY A 157 -5.83 13.85 -6.02
CA GLY A 157 -4.88 12.75 -6.25
C GLY A 157 -3.75 12.73 -5.23
N ASP A 158 -3.21 13.92 -4.88
CA ASP A 158 -2.17 14.03 -3.84
C ASP A 158 -2.70 13.60 -2.48
N VAL A 159 -3.94 13.95 -2.14
CA VAL A 159 -4.59 13.54 -0.89
C VAL A 159 -4.78 12.02 -0.84
N ILE A 160 -5.22 11.42 -1.94
CA ILE A 160 -5.36 9.95 -2.03
C ILE A 160 -4.00 9.26 -1.93
N TYR A 161 -2.97 9.83 -2.55
CA TYR A 161 -1.60 9.31 -2.43
C TYR A 161 -1.10 9.36 -0.98
N ILE A 162 -1.34 10.45 -0.26
CA ILE A 162 -1.03 10.57 1.17
C ILE A 162 -1.76 9.49 1.96
N LEU A 163 -3.05 9.28 1.71
CA LEU A 163 -3.85 8.25 2.40
C LEU A 163 -3.31 6.83 2.17
N VAL A 164 -2.86 6.52 0.95
CA VAL A 164 -2.23 5.23 0.62
C VAL A 164 -0.90 5.08 1.36
N ALA A 165 -0.05 6.10 1.30
CA ALA A 165 1.26 6.08 1.96
C ALA A 165 1.13 5.91 3.48
N ASP A 166 0.27 6.68 4.13
CA ASP A 166 -0.05 6.62 5.55
C ASP A 166 -0.52 5.21 5.98
N ALA A 167 -1.46 4.63 5.23
CA ALA A 167 -1.97 3.30 5.51
C ALA A 167 -0.86 2.23 5.46
N HIS A 168 0.06 2.31 4.50
CA HIS A 168 1.20 1.38 4.42
C HIS A 168 2.23 1.61 5.51
N GLU A 169 2.52 2.85 5.88
CA GLU A 169 3.43 3.20 6.98
C GLU A 169 2.95 2.56 8.30
N HIS A 170 1.68 2.78 8.64
CA HIS A 170 1.10 2.25 9.87
C HIS A 170 0.83 0.74 9.82
N LEU A 171 0.62 0.15 8.65
CA LEU A 171 0.60 -1.30 8.52
C LEU A 171 1.99 -1.89 8.82
N GLY A 172 3.05 -1.29 8.29
CA GLY A 172 4.43 -1.67 8.58
C GLY A 172 4.74 -1.58 10.08
N GLN A 173 4.35 -0.47 10.72
CA GLN A 173 4.46 -0.28 12.17
C GLN A 173 3.72 -1.38 12.94
N SER A 174 2.47 -1.68 12.58
CA SER A 174 1.67 -2.71 13.24
C SER A 174 2.26 -4.11 13.08
N ILE A 175 2.85 -4.43 11.91
CA ILE A 175 3.57 -5.67 11.67
C ILE A 175 4.82 -5.79 12.56
N ALA A 176 5.57 -4.70 12.69
CA ALA A 176 6.74 -4.67 13.58
C ALA A 176 6.33 -4.94 15.04
N TYR A 177 5.29 -4.26 15.51
CA TYR A 177 4.74 -4.48 16.85
C TYR A 177 4.28 -5.93 17.06
N ALA A 178 3.61 -6.52 16.08
CA ALA A 178 3.17 -7.92 16.14
C ALA A 178 4.36 -8.86 16.33
N ARG A 179 5.41 -8.70 15.53
CA ARG A 179 6.62 -9.54 15.59
C ARG A 179 7.35 -9.39 16.93
N GLU A 180 7.47 -8.18 17.46
CA GLU A 180 8.03 -7.90 18.79
C GLU A 180 7.28 -8.64 19.91
N ASN A 181 5.98 -8.88 19.72
CA ASN A 181 5.15 -9.59 20.68
C ASN A 181 4.97 -11.09 20.34
N GLY A 182 5.77 -11.64 19.42
CA GLY A 182 5.68 -13.04 19.01
C GLY A 182 4.41 -13.37 18.20
N ILE A 183 3.68 -12.37 17.69
CA ILE A 183 2.47 -12.55 16.91
C ILE A 183 2.84 -12.65 15.44
N VAL A 184 2.56 -13.80 14.82
CA VAL A 184 2.76 -13.99 13.38
C VAL A 184 1.58 -13.35 12.65
N PRO A 185 1.81 -12.39 11.74
CA PRO A 185 0.71 -11.81 10.96
C PRO A 185 -0.09 -12.88 10.21
N PRO A 186 -1.45 -12.84 10.21
CA PRO A 186 -2.30 -13.92 9.70
C PRO A 186 -2.01 -14.35 8.27
N TRP A 187 -1.69 -13.41 7.38
CA TRP A 187 -1.31 -13.71 5.99
C TRP A 187 0.05 -14.43 5.89
N THR A 188 0.99 -14.15 6.82
CA THR A 188 2.27 -14.86 6.90
C THR A 188 2.05 -16.28 7.38
N ALA A 189 1.23 -16.49 8.42
CA ALA A 189 0.87 -17.81 8.91
C ALA A 189 0.16 -18.65 7.83
N ALA A 190 -0.75 -18.06 7.07
CA ALA A 190 -1.41 -18.71 5.94
C ALA A 190 -0.42 -19.14 4.84
N ALA A 191 0.51 -18.27 4.47
CA ALA A 191 1.53 -18.60 3.48
C ALA A 191 2.48 -19.72 3.95
N GLN A 192 2.86 -19.70 5.21
CA GLN A 192 3.70 -20.76 5.81
C GLN A 192 2.97 -22.11 5.80
N LYS A 193 1.67 -22.13 6.14
CA LYS A 193 0.83 -23.33 6.10
C LYS A 193 0.77 -23.90 4.69
N GLN A 194 0.45 -23.08 3.68
CA GLN A 194 0.40 -23.50 2.27
C GLN A 194 1.75 -24.06 1.78
N ALA A 195 2.86 -23.45 2.18
CA ALA A 195 4.18 -23.93 1.81
C ALA A 195 4.50 -25.30 2.45
N ALA A 196 4.05 -25.53 3.69
CA ALA A 196 4.23 -26.81 4.36
C ALA A 196 3.38 -27.93 3.72
N GLU A 197 2.12 -27.63 3.36
CA GLU A 197 1.22 -28.55 2.66
C GLU A 197 1.80 -28.98 1.30
N LYS A 198 2.23 -28.03 0.46
CA LYS A 198 2.88 -28.33 -0.83
C LYS A 198 4.13 -29.20 -0.68
N LYS A 199 4.93 -28.99 0.38
CA LYS A 199 6.12 -29.80 0.65
C LYS A 199 5.78 -31.21 1.11
N ALA A 200 4.64 -31.40 1.78
CA ALA A 200 4.17 -32.73 2.19
C ALA A 200 3.64 -33.54 1.00
N GLU A 201 2.98 -32.90 0.04
CA GLU A 201 2.45 -33.53 -1.19
C GLU A 201 3.56 -33.98 -2.16
N GLN A 202 4.78 -33.43 -2.05
CA GLN A 202 5.93 -33.75 -2.90
C GLN A 202 6.81 -34.89 -2.35
N LYS A 203 6.48 -35.48 -1.21
CA LYS A 203 7.16 -36.60 -0.58
C LYS A 203 6.41 -37.90 -0.75
#